data_e9dcffee15cccfc455d831debbdc6418
#
_entry.id   e9dcffee15cccfc455d831debbdc6418
#
_cell.length_a   1.000
_cell.length_b   1.000
_cell.length_c   1.000
_cell.angle_alpha   90.00
_cell.angle_beta   90.00
_cell.angle_gamma   90.00
#
_symmetry.space_group_name_H-M   'P 1'
#
loop_
_entity.id
_entity.type
_entity.pdbx_description
1 polymer ?
#
loop_
_entity_poly.entity_id
_entity_poly.type
_entity_poly.pdbx_seq_one_letter_code
_entity_poly.pdbx_strand_id
1 'polypeptide(L)'
;TWLRPGENRISFIEENGFHVVFGQRCCNKKGEDVCGDTFSFTNFGRKRAVMLLSDGMGTGKKANEDSRRLIETLEDLLEAGISEEFALEMIQDALLFQDKGAFSTIDAAVISLKTGILKLLKAGGMATFIRHKNSVERIMPAALPPGCRIGQQFDLKYKKLYDGDMVIMVSDGMLEFENMPEISFRMESLIGKIKTN
;
A
#
# COMPACT_ATOMS: atom_id res chain seq x y z
N THR A 1 23.66 15.92 10.23
CA THR A 1 23.20 17.01 11.12
C THR A 1 23.44 18.33 10.42
N TRP A 2 22.38 19.06 10.09
CA TRP A 2 22.45 20.35 9.43
C TRP A 2 22.28 21.47 10.45
N LEU A 3 23.18 22.45 10.45
CA LEU A 3 23.07 23.68 11.22
C LEU A 3 22.40 24.75 10.35
N ARG A 4 21.27 25.28 10.78
CA ARG A 4 20.68 26.47 10.16
C ARG A 4 21.17 27.72 10.93
N PRO A 5 21.96 28.62 10.32
CA PRO A 5 22.34 29.86 10.93
C PRO A 5 21.16 30.86 10.87
N GLY A 6 20.78 31.41 11.98
CA GLY A 6 19.77 32.47 12.09
C GLY A 6 19.15 32.48 13.48
N GLU A 7 19.26 33.59 14.20
CA GLU A 7 18.61 33.85 15.48
C GLU A 7 19.02 32.97 16.66
N ASN A 8 20.24 33.00 17.14
CA ASN A 8 20.65 32.42 18.43
C ASN A 8 20.02 31.03 18.78
N ARG A 9 19.50 30.31 17.80
CA ARG A 9 18.88 29.00 17.95
C ARG A 9 19.56 27.99 17.04
N ILE A 10 20.11 26.95 17.63
CA ILE A 10 20.68 25.80 16.91
C ILE A 10 19.61 24.73 16.86
N SER A 11 19.22 24.32 15.66
CA SER A 11 18.29 23.21 15.44
C SER A 11 19.06 22.00 14.88
N PHE A 12 19.00 20.87 15.58
CA PHE A 12 19.52 19.60 15.08
C PHE A 12 18.39 18.87 14.39
N ILE A 13 18.61 18.51 13.13
CA ILE A 13 17.67 17.70 12.34
C ILE A 13 18.30 16.35 12.16
N GLU A 14 17.64 15.29 12.62
CA GLU A 14 18.05 13.92 12.37
C GLU A 14 17.84 13.59 10.88
N GLU A 15 18.86 13.09 10.21
CA GLU A 15 18.75 12.60 8.83
C GLU A 15 18.06 11.23 8.80
N ASN A 16 17.25 11.00 7.79
CA ASN A 16 16.67 9.69 7.54
C ASN A 16 17.77 8.75 7.04
N GLY A 17 17.74 7.50 7.50
CA GLY A 17 18.61 6.43 7.00
C GLY A 17 18.19 5.89 5.63
N PHE A 18 16.94 6.17 5.22
CA PHE A 18 16.34 5.67 3.98
C PHE A 18 15.70 6.78 3.17
N HIS A 19 15.79 6.64 1.86
CA HIS A 19 15.04 7.40 0.87
C HIS A 19 14.21 6.43 0.02
N VAL A 20 12.95 6.78 -0.27
CA VAL A 20 12.05 5.96 -1.08
C VAL A 20 11.80 6.63 -2.40
N VAL A 21 12.04 5.90 -3.49
CA VAL A 21 11.65 6.29 -4.86
C VAL A 21 10.40 5.52 -5.22
N PHE A 22 9.41 6.20 -5.76
CA PHE A 22 8.12 5.65 -6.09
C PHE A 22 7.86 5.65 -7.59
N GLY A 23 7.21 4.61 -8.07
CA GLY A 23 6.72 4.48 -9.44
C GLY A 23 5.41 3.72 -9.47
N GLN A 24 4.53 4.07 -10.40
CA GLN A 24 3.21 3.46 -10.54
C GLN A 24 2.83 3.27 -12.00
N ARG A 25 1.97 2.30 -12.25
CA ARG A 25 1.35 2.06 -13.55
C ARG A 25 -0.07 1.55 -13.34
N CYS A 26 -1.03 2.16 -14.00
CA CYS A 26 -2.40 1.68 -14.11
C CYS A 26 -2.73 1.36 -15.56
N CYS A 27 -3.53 0.33 -15.79
CA CYS A 27 -4.07 -0.02 -17.09
C CYS A 27 -5.58 -0.25 -16.94
N ASN A 28 -6.37 0.42 -17.78
CA ASN A 28 -7.81 0.21 -17.77
C ASN A 28 -8.18 -1.15 -18.34
N LYS A 29 -9.23 -1.75 -17.83
CA LYS A 29 -9.85 -2.94 -18.43
C LYS A 29 -10.36 -2.58 -19.83
N LYS A 30 -10.29 -3.52 -20.76
CA LYS A 30 -10.74 -3.30 -22.14
C LYS A 30 -12.23 -2.90 -22.17
N GLY A 31 -12.51 -1.72 -22.71
CA GLY A 31 -13.86 -1.16 -22.78
C GLY A 31 -14.22 -0.22 -21.62
N GLU A 32 -13.35 -0.03 -20.65
CA GLU A 32 -13.52 0.91 -19.55
C GLU A 32 -12.63 2.14 -19.73
N ASP A 33 -13.19 3.32 -19.47
CA ASP A 33 -12.46 4.60 -19.55
C ASP A 33 -11.65 4.88 -18.28
N VAL A 34 -11.98 4.22 -17.16
CA VAL A 34 -11.39 4.45 -15.83
C VAL A 34 -11.02 3.13 -15.19
N CYS A 35 -9.86 3.10 -14.55
CA CYS A 35 -9.40 1.98 -13.72
C CYS A 35 -10.21 1.94 -12.41
N GLY A 36 -10.69 0.76 -12.00
CA GLY A 36 -11.39 0.56 -10.72
C GLY A 36 -10.48 0.73 -9.51
N ASP A 37 -9.17 0.52 -9.70
CA ASP A 37 -8.18 0.60 -8.65
C ASP A 37 -7.77 2.04 -8.39
N THR A 38 -7.46 2.32 -7.13
CA THR A 38 -6.84 3.58 -6.71
C THR A 38 -5.58 3.30 -5.90
N PHE A 39 -4.56 4.08 -6.13
CA PHE A 39 -3.32 4.02 -5.39
C PHE A 39 -2.88 5.42 -4.96
N SER A 40 -2.12 5.47 -3.89
CA SER A 40 -1.51 6.68 -3.38
C SER A 40 -0.11 6.43 -2.85
N PHE A 41 0.71 7.48 -2.89
CA PHE A 41 2.00 7.53 -2.23
C PHE A 41 2.18 8.87 -1.56
N THR A 42 2.37 8.85 -0.25
CA THR A 42 2.51 10.06 0.57
C THR A 42 3.65 9.93 1.58
N ASN A 43 4.43 11.01 1.71
CA ASN A 43 5.43 11.12 2.78
C ASN A 43 4.83 11.88 3.96
N PHE A 44 4.58 11.19 5.06
CA PHE A 44 4.11 11.82 6.29
C PHE A 44 5.29 12.40 7.08
N GLY A 45 5.52 13.68 6.84
CA GLY A 45 6.67 14.39 7.37
C GLY A 45 7.99 13.80 6.84
N ARG A 46 9.01 13.79 7.72
CA ARG A 46 10.32 13.18 7.41
C ARG A 46 10.50 11.79 8.02
N LYS A 47 9.44 11.17 8.52
CA LYS A 47 9.57 9.95 9.34
C LYS A 47 9.15 8.69 8.60
N ARG A 48 8.15 8.77 7.76
CA ARG A 48 7.58 7.59 7.09
C ARG A 48 7.09 7.90 5.69
N ALA A 49 7.25 6.92 4.80
CA ALA A 49 6.63 6.87 3.49
C ALA A 49 5.49 5.86 3.53
N VAL A 50 4.35 6.21 2.95
CA VAL A 50 3.15 5.37 2.91
C VAL A 50 2.75 5.16 1.47
N MET A 51 2.56 3.91 1.10
CA MET A 51 2.00 3.45 -0.16
C MET A 51 0.65 2.79 0.13
N LEU A 52 -0.40 3.19 -0.56
CA LEU A 52 -1.74 2.65 -0.45
C LEU A 52 -2.20 2.13 -1.81
N LEU A 53 -2.88 0.99 -1.80
CA LEU A 53 -3.56 0.42 -2.96
C LEU A 53 -4.93 -0.09 -2.53
N SER A 54 -5.95 0.28 -3.26
CA SER A 54 -7.32 -0.19 -3.09
C SER A 54 -7.89 -0.62 -4.43
N ASP A 55 -8.43 -1.82 -4.47
CA ASP A 55 -9.15 -2.38 -5.60
C ASP A 55 -10.65 -2.31 -5.29
N GLY A 56 -11.38 -1.56 -6.11
CA GLY A 56 -12.82 -1.36 -5.97
C GLY A 56 -13.60 -2.52 -6.55
N MET A 57 -14.63 -2.99 -5.84
CA MET A 57 -15.47 -4.08 -6.33
C MET A 57 -16.19 -3.72 -7.62
N GLY A 58 -16.00 -4.53 -8.65
CA GLY A 58 -16.58 -4.35 -9.97
C GLY A 58 -15.64 -3.67 -10.95
N THR A 59 -16.18 -2.87 -11.86
CA THR A 59 -15.39 -2.20 -12.90
C THR A 59 -15.85 -0.77 -13.13
N GLY A 60 -14.99 0.03 -13.75
CA GLY A 60 -15.31 1.36 -14.21
C GLY A 60 -15.48 2.40 -13.11
N LYS A 61 -16.29 3.42 -13.38
CA LYS A 61 -16.36 4.65 -12.59
C LYS A 61 -16.78 4.43 -11.14
N LYS A 62 -17.75 3.53 -10.89
CA LYS A 62 -18.25 3.28 -9.53
C LYS A 62 -17.17 2.62 -8.66
N ALA A 63 -16.51 1.58 -9.18
CA ALA A 63 -15.42 0.91 -8.48
C ALA A 63 -14.29 1.90 -8.16
N ASN A 64 -13.94 2.77 -9.11
CA ASN A 64 -12.97 3.84 -8.89
C ASN A 64 -13.39 4.85 -7.81
N GLU A 65 -14.66 5.27 -7.80
CA GLU A 65 -15.16 6.20 -6.78
C GLU A 65 -15.10 5.59 -5.37
N ASP A 66 -15.44 4.31 -5.25
CA ASP A 66 -15.43 3.60 -3.96
C ASP A 66 -13.97 3.39 -3.47
N SER A 67 -13.07 2.90 -4.32
CA SER A 67 -11.66 2.73 -3.97
C SER A 67 -10.97 4.05 -3.64
N ARG A 68 -11.28 5.13 -4.38
CA ARG A 68 -10.72 6.46 -4.16
C ARG A 68 -11.17 7.05 -2.82
N ARG A 69 -12.47 6.99 -2.49
CA ARG A 69 -12.98 7.48 -1.20
C ARG A 69 -12.29 6.80 -0.03
N LEU A 70 -12.05 5.49 -0.17
CA LEU A 70 -11.40 4.71 0.87
C LEU A 70 -9.95 5.16 1.07
N ILE A 71 -9.19 5.35 -0.02
CA ILE A 71 -7.82 5.85 0.03
C ILE A 71 -7.76 7.26 0.62
N GLU A 72 -8.59 8.20 0.12
CA GLU A 72 -8.67 9.57 0.62
C GLU A 72 -9.00 9.61 2.12
N THR A 73 -9.99 8.81 2.57
CA THR A 73 -10.34 8.73 4.00
C THR A 73 -9.17 8.20 4.83
N LEU A 74 -8.47 7.17 4.34
CA LEU A 74 -7.32 6.63 5.06
C LEU A 74 -6.17 7.65 5.14
N GLU A 75 -5.89 8.38 4.06
CA GLU A 75 -4.89 9.44 4.06
C GLU A 75 -5.23 10.56 5.07
N ASP A 76 -6.46 11.04 5.08
CA ASP A 76 -6.93 12.07 6.01
C ASP A 76 -6.74 11.64 7.47
N LEU A 77 -7.09 10.40 7.81
CA LEU A 77 -6.90 9.84 9.14
C LEU A 77 -5.42 9.76 9.52
N LEU A 78 -4.58 9.31 8.59
CA LEU A 78 -3.12 9.22 8.80
C LEU A 78 -2.47 10.60 8.93
N GLU A 79 -2.94 11.59 8.18
CA GLU A 79 -2.49 12.99 8.28
C GLU A 79 -2.90 13.62 9.61
N ALA A 80 -4.10 13.30 10.11
CA ALA A 80 -4.55 13.68 11.44
C ALA A 80 -3.75 13.03 12.58
N GLY A 81 -2.80 12.13 12.26
CA GLY A 81 -1.92 11.46 13.23
C GLY A 81 -2.52 10.20 13.85
N ILE A 82 -3.62 9.70 13.31
CA ILE A 82 -4.22 8.42 13.73
C ILE A 82 -3.28 7.28 13.29
N SER A 83 -3.14 6.25 14.12
CA SER A 83 -2.33 5.09 13.76
C SER A 83 -2.98 4.32 12.62
N GLU A 84 -2.16 3.64 11.81
CA GLU A 84 -2.63 2.92 10.64
C GLU A 84 -3.67 1.84 11.02
N GLU A 85 -3.43 1.12 12.12
CA GLU A 85 -4.35 0.09 12.61
C GLU A 85 -5.70 0.68 12.99
N PHE A 86 -5.69 1.76 13.76
CA PHE A 86 -6.93 2.40 14.23
C PHE A 86 -7.69 3.06 13.08
N ALA A 87 -6.99 3.68 12.13
CA ALA A 87 -7.61 4.22 10.91
C ALA A 87 -8.33 3.14 10.10
N LEU A 88 -7.72 1.97 9.96
CA LEU A 88 -8.34 0.83 9.26
C LEU A 88 -9.54 0.27 10.03
N GLU A 89 -9.47 0.18 11.36
CA GLU A 89 -10.62 -0.22 12.19
C GLU A 89 -11.79 0.75 12.02
N MET A 90 -11.54 2.06 12.05
CA MET A 90 -12.57 3.09 11.83
C MET A 90 -13.23 2.95 10.44
N ILE A 91 -12.43 2.72 9.40
CA ILE A 91 -12.94 2.51 8.04
C ILE A 91 -13.77 1.24 7.98
N GLN A 92 -13.30 0.14 8.56
CA GLN A 92 -14.03 -1.12 8.59
C GLN A 92 -15.40 -0.95 9.26
N ASP A 93 -15.45 -0.30 10.42
CA ASP A 93 -16.69 -0.05 11.14
C ASP A 93 -17.64 0.84 10.32
N ALA A 94 -17.11 1.89 9.68
CA ALA A 94 -17.92 2.75 8.81
C ALA A 94 -18.51 1.99 7.60
N LEU A 95 -17.77 1.07 7.00
CA LEU A 95 -18.23 0.27 5.86
C LEU A 95 -19.30 -0.76 6.27
N LEU A 96 -19.25 -1.30 7.50
CA LEU A 96 -20.27 -2.22 8.01
C LEU A 96 -21.64 -1.58 8.15
N PHE A 97 -21.71 -0.26 8.34
CA PHE A 97 -22.96 0.49 8.46
C PHE A 97 -23.50 1.01 7.12
N GLN A 98 -22.77 0.80 6.03
CA GLN A 98 -23.22 1.18 4.69
C GLN A 98 -24.06 0.06 4.06
N ASP A 99 -25.36 0.31 3.80
CA ASP A 99 -26.36 -0.65 3.28
C ASP A 99 -26.04 -1.24 1.89
N LYS A 100 -24.92 -0.97 1.28
CA LYS A 100 -24.67 -1.24 -0.15
C LYS A 100 -23.48 -2.12 -0.48
N GLY A 101 -22.99 -2.95 0.41
CA GLY A 101 -22.02 -4.01 0.01
C GLY A 101 -20.87 -3.55 -0.91
N ALA A 102 -20.47 -2.29 -0.81
CA ALA A 102 -19.31 -1.78 -1.53
C ALA A 102 -18.06 -2.22 -0.77
N PHE A 103 -17.51 -3.33 -1.18
CA PHE A 103 -16.25 -3.82 -0.63
C PHE A 103 -15.12 -3.35 -1.53
N SER A 104 -14.10 -2.77 -0.94
CA SER A 104 -12.84 -2.51 -1.63
C SER A 104 -11.72 -3.10 -0.81
N THR A 105 -10.69 -3.57 -1.47
CA THR A 105 -9.50 -4.07 -0.75
C THR A 105 -8.68 -2.93 -0.22
N ILE A 106 -7.90 -3.18 0.83
CA ILE A 106 -6.88 -2.26 1.31
C ILE A 106 -5.54 -2.97 1.44
N ASP A 107 -4.57 -2.46 0.74
CA ASP A 107 -3.16 -2.78 0.93
C ASP A 107 -2.43 -1.50 1.32
N ALA A 108 -1.81 -1.49 2.51
CA ALA A 108 -1.01 -0.39 2.99
C ALA A 108 0.41 -0.83 3.31
N ALA A 109 1.39 -0.14 2.74
CA ALA A 109 2.80 -0.34 3.01
C ALA A 109 3.37 0.93 3.65
N VAL A 110 3.74 0.86 4.92
CA VAL A 110 4.30 1.98 5.70
C VAL A 110 5.77 1.71 5.96
N ILE A 111 6.64 2.57 5.46
CA ILE A 111 8.09 2.43 5.57
C ILE A 111 8.62 3.49 6.53
N SER A 112 9.25 3.05 7.61
CA SER A 112 10.01 3.94 8.48
C SER A 112 11.29 4.40 7.79
N LEU A 113 11.38 5.69 7.47
CA LEU A 113 12.56 6.26 6.80
C LEU A 113 13.79 6.32 7.72
N LYS A 114 13.59 6.21 9.02
CA LYS A 114 14.69 6.11 9.99
C LYS A 114 15.29 4.71 10.04
N THR A 115 14.44 3.69 10.06
CA THR A 115 14.87 2.31 10.38
C THR A 115 14.80 1.36 9.20
N GLY A 116 14.11 1.70 8.10
CA GLY A 116 13.83 0.79 7.00
C GLY A 116 12.89 -0.36 7.39
N ILE A 117 12.15 -0.23 8.48
CA ILE A 117 11.11 -1.21 8.82
C ILE A 117 9.89 -0.91 7.96
N LEU A 118 9.48 -1.91 7.20
CA LEU A 118 8.23 -1.96 6.46
C LEU A 118 7.17 -2.60 7.35
N LYS A 119 6.03 -1.94 7.46
CA LYS A 119 4.81 -2.41 8.06
C LYS A 119 3.79 -2.59 6.93
N LEU A 120 3.31 -3.79 6.75
CA LEU A 120 2.27 -4.12 5.78
C LEU A 120 0.98 -4.39 6.52
N LEU A 121 -0.09 -3.70 6.10
CA LEU A 121 -1.45 -3.94 6.56
C LEU A 121 -2.27 -4.32 5.34
N LYS A 122 -2.91 -5.49 5.41
CA LYS A 122 -3.65 -6.05 4.27
C LYS A 122 -5.04 -6.45 4.70
N ALA A 123 -6.03 -6.05 3.89
CA ALA A 123 -7.41 -6.43 4.05
C ALA A 123 -8.01 -6.76 2.67
N GLY A 124 -8.06 -8.04 2.34
CA GLY A 124 -8.30 -8.51 0.99
C GLY A 124 -7.10 -8.26 0.08
N GLY A 125 -7.36 -8.06 -1.19
CA GLY A 125 -6.33 -7.71 -2.18
C GLY A 125 -5.43 -8.88 -2.58
N MET A 126 -4.36 -8.54 -3.29
CA MET A 126 -3.44 -9.50 -3.88
C MET A 126 -2.12 -9.57 -3.12
N ALA A 127 -1.19 -10.37 -3.62
CA ALA A 127 0.13 -10.49 -3.04
C ALA A 127 0.91 -9.17 -3.11
N THR A 128 1.66 -8.87 -2.07
CA THR A 128 2.75 -7.89 -2.09
C THR A 128 4.07 -8.63 -2.22
N PHE A 129 4.94 -8.15 -3.10
CA PHE A 129 6.26 -8.73 -3.30
C PHE A 129 7.32 -7.81 -2.71
N ILE A 130 8.29 -8.40 -2.03
CA ILE A 130 9.50 -7.70 -1.60
C ILE A 130 10.66 -8.33 -2.37
N ARG A 131 11.27 -7.55 -3.25
CA ARG A 131 12.47 -7.96 -3.97
C ARG A 131 13.69 -7.51 -3.20
N HIS A 132 14.48 -8.47 -2.78
CA HIS A 132 15.83 -8.30 -2.26
C HIS A 132 16.85 -8.50 -3.38
N LYS A 133 18.12 -8.25 -3.10
CA LYS A 133 19.22 -8.39 -4.07
C LYS A 133 19.20 -9.74 -4.80
N ASN A 134 18.96 -10.84 -4.07
CA ASN A 134 19.08 -12.22 -4.59
C ASN A 134 17.81 -13.05 -4.41
N SER A 135 16.72 -12.47 -3.94
CA SER A 135 15.48 -13.19 -3.68
C SER A 135 14.26 -12.31 -3.84
N VAL A 136 13.13 -12.93 -4.07
CA VAL A 136 11.82 -12.29 -4.04
C VAL A 136 11.00 -13.00 -2.97
N GLU A 137 10.48 -12.23 -2.02
CA GLU A 137 9.55 -12.69 -1.00
C GLU A 137 8.13 -12.31 -1.43
N ARG A 138 7.19 -13.25 -1.36
CA ARG A 138 5.78 -13.03 -1.61
C ARG A 138 4.99 -13.04 -0.31
N ILE A 139 4.20 -12.01 -0.09
CA ILE A 139 3.35 -11.83 1.09
C ILE A 139 1.90 -11.83 0.64
N MET A 140 1.18 -12.91 0.99
CA MET A 140 -0.25 -13.05 0.72
C MET A 140 -1.08 -12.42 1.83
N PRO A 141 -2.24 -11.82 1.52
CA PRO A 141 -3.20 -11.40 2.53
C PRO A 141 -3.85 -12.64 3.17
N ALA A 142 -4.09 -12.57 4.47
CA ALA A 142 -4.85 -13.57 5.22
C ALA A 142 -6.24 -13.05 5.62
N ALA A 143 -6.44 -11.74 5.62
CA ALA A 143 -7.69 -11.08 5.99
C ALA A 143 -8.61 -10.85 4.78
N LEU A 144 -9.92 -10.86 5.02
CA LEU A 144 -10.94 -10.49 4.05
C LEU A 144 -10.95 -8.96 3.80
N PRO A 145 -11.59 -8.46 2.70
CA PRO A 145 -11.78 -7.03 2.50
C PRO A 145 -12.53 -6.37 3.66
N PRO A 146 -12.32 -5.06 3.92
CA PRO A 146 -13.05 -4.32 4.94
C PRO A 146 -14.55 -4.36 4.72
N GLY A 147 -15.32 -4.41 5.81
CA GLY A 147 -16.79 -4.48 5.74
C GLY A 147 -17.36 -5.88 5.53
N CYS A 148 -16.54 -6.90 5.25
CA CYS A 148 -17.03 -8.26 5.05
C CYS A 148 -17.47 -8.95 6.36
N ARG A 149 -16.90 -8.60 7.50
CA ARG A 149 -17.19 -9.24 8.79
C ARG A 149 -16.93 -8.32 9.97
N ILE A 150 -17.83 -8.36 10.95
CA ILE A 150 -17.68 -7.65 12.24
C ILE A 150 -16.47 -8.22 13.02
N GLY A 151 -15.64 -7.35 13.59
CA GLY A 151 -14.50 -7.75 14.43
C GLY A 151 -13.36 -8.43 13.65
N GLN A 152 -13.29 -8.23 12.33
CA GLN A 152 -12.21 -8.74 11.50
C GLN A 152 -10.90 -8.03 11.85
N GLN A 153 -9.85 -8.81 12.09
CA GLN A 153 -8.50 -8.27 12.25
C GLN A 153 -7.82 -8.14 10.88
N PHE A 154 -7.04 -7.09 10.71
CA PHE A 154 -6.17 -6.91 9.54
C PHE A 154 -4.95 -7.82 9.63
N ASP A 155 -4.49 -8.29 8.48
CA ASP A 155 -3.22 -9.01 8.41
C ASP A 155 -2.07 -8.00 8.49
N LEU A 156 -1.37 -8.04 9.61
CA LEU A 156 -0.27 -7.12 9.92
C LEU A 156 1.06 -7.86 9.88
N LYS A 157 1.98 -7.41 9.04
CA LYS A 157 3.32 -7.99 8.91
C LYS A 157 4.41 -6.93 8.96
N TYR A 158 5.50 -7.26 9.60
CA TYR A 158 6.70 -6.42 9.66
C TYR A 158 7.85 -7.07 8.91
N LYS A 159 8.57 -6.27 8.12
CA LYS A 159 9.74 -6.69 7.36
C LYS A 159 10.85 -5.65 7.50
N LYS A 160 12.08 -6.09 7.47
CA LYS A 160 13.24 -5.20 7.39
C LYS A 160 13.63 -5.02 5.93
N LEU A 161 13.66 -3.77 5.48
CA LEU A 161 14.19 -3.41 4.16
C LEU A 161 15.64 -2.96 4.28
N TYR A 162 16.37 -3.24 3.21
CA TYR A 162 17.75 -2.85 3.01
C TYR A 162 17.89 -1.96 1.78
N ASP A 163 19.04 -1.36 1.60
CA ASP A 163 19.33 -0.55 0.43
C ASP A 163 19.20 -1.36 -0.87
N GLY A 164 18.49 -0.79 -1.85
CA GLY A 164 18.17 -1.45 -3.12
C GLY A 164 17.00 -2.43 -3.09
N ASP A 165 16.36 -2.66 -1.93
CA ASP A 165 15.12 -3.45 -1.87
C ASP A 165 13.95 -2.72 -2.54
N MET A 166 13.03 -3.48 -3.13
CA MET A 166 11.81 -2.96 -3.75
C MET A 166 10.58 -3.59 -3.13
N VAL A 167 9.58 -2.78 -2.81
CA VAL A 167 8.25 -3.23 -2.41
C VAL A 167 7.30 -3.02 -3.59
N ILE A 168 6.63 -4.09 -4.02
CA ILE A 168 5.77 -4.10 -5.21
C ILE A 168 4.39 -4.58 -4.79
N MET A 169 3.40 -3.70 -4.90
CA MET A 169 2.00 -3.98 -4.66
C MET A 169 1.29 -4.10 -6.01
N VAL A 170 0.38 -5.05 -6.13
CA VAL A 170 -0.37 -5.31 -7.37
C VAL A 170 -1.84 -5.53 -7.05
N SER A 171 -2.73 -5.12 -7.95
CA SER A 171 -4.15 -5.48 -7.95
C SER A 171 -4.39 -6.75 -8.76
N ASP A 172 -5.61 -7.28 -8.69
CA ASP A 172 -6.01 -8.52 -9.39
C ASP A 172 -5.99 -8.37 -10.92
N GLY A 173 -6.23 -7.16 -11.42
CA GLY A 173 -6.16 -6.87 -12.86
C GLY A 173 -4.81 -7.18 -13.50
N MET A 174 -3.73 -7.22 -12.72
CA MET A 174 -2.43 -7.71 -13.20
C MET A 174 -2.42 -9.22 -13.43
N LEU A 175 -3.34 -9.94 -12.82
CA LEU A 175 -3.36 -11.40 -12.73
C LEU A 175 -4.49 -12.05 -13.55
N GLU A 176 -5.46 -11.27 -14.03
CA GLU A 176 -6.61 -11.77 -14.82
C GLU A 176 -6.21 -12.35 -16.20
N PHE A 177 -5.00 -12.10 -16.66
CA PHE A 177 -4.58 -12.51 -17.99
C PHE A 177 -4.11 -13.97 -18.13
N GLU A 178 -3.94 -14.72 -17.04
CA GLU A 178 -3.44 -16.10 -17.07
C GLU A 178 -3.92 -16.95 -15.87
N ASN A 179 -3.89 -18.28 -15.97
CA ASN A 179 -4.27 -19.24 -14.90
C ASN A 179 -3.46 -19.06 -13.60
N MET A 180 -4.16 -18.90 -12.49
CA MET A 180 -3.67 -18.46 -11.17
C MET A 180 -2.36 -19.06 -10.60
N PRO A 181 -2.07 -20.37 -10.66
CA PRO A 181 -0.85 -20.93 -10.06
C PRO A 181 0.44 -20.55 -10.78
N GLU A 182 0.40 -20.41 -12.10
CA GLU A 182 1.58 -20.09 -12.91
C GLU A 182 1.95 -18.61 -12.85
N ILE A 183 0.98 -17.71 -12.63
CA ILE A 183 1.18 -16.27 -12.59
C ILE A 183 2.06 -15.86 -11.41
N SER A 184 1.79 -16.44 -10.26
CA SER A 184 2.54 -16.15 -9.04
C SER A 184 4.04 -16.44 -9.23
N PHE A 185 4.35 -17.56 -9.84
CA PHE A 185 5.73 -17.96 -10.16
C PHE A 185 6.33 -17.07 -11.25
N ARG A 186 5.55 -16.70 -12.27
CA ARG A 186 5.99 -15.76 -13.31
C ARG A 186 6.26 -14.38 -12.77
N MET A 187 5.41 -13.85 -11.88
CA MET A 187 5.62 -12.56 -11.24
C MET A 187 6.91 -12.54 -10.42
N GLU A 188 7.17 -13.54 -9.60
CA GLU A 188 8.43 -13.66 -8.87
C GLU A 188 9.64 -13.70 -9.82
N SER A 189 9.53 -14.44 -10.91
CA SER A 189 10.58 -14.53 -11.93
C SER A 189 10.80 -13.19 -12.65
N LEU A 190 9.73 -12.46 -13.00
CA LEU A 190 9.82 -11.15 -13.65
C LEU A 190 10.43 -10.12 -12.71
N ILE A 191 9.94 -10.07 -11.47
CA ILE A 191 10.44 -9.17 -10.43
C ILE A 191 11.92 -9.43 -10.15
N GLY A 192 12.33 -10.70 -10.07
CA GLY A 192 13.72 -11.08 -9.88
C GLY A 192 14.67 -10.62 -11.01
N LYS A 193 14.14 -10.37 -12.21
CA LYS A 193 14.92 -9.88 -13.37
C LYS A 193 15.04 -8.35 -13.43
N ILE A 194 14.32 -7.61 -12.62
CA ILE A 194 14.44 -6.15 -12.58
C ILE A 194 15.86 -5.80 -12.12
N LYS A 195 16.62 -5.10 -12.97
CA LYS A 195 17.94 -4.61 -12.59
C LYS A 195 17.77 -3.35 -11.74
N THR A 196 18.39 -3.32 -10.57
CA THR A 196 18.62 -2.07 -9.84
C THR A 196 19.90 -1.46 -10.37
N ASN A 197 19.79 -0.25 -10.90
CA ASN A 197 20.97 0.57 -11.26
C ASN A 197 21.62 1.12 -10.01
#